data_687dceed470a7e37ff9a75cbca3bf226
#
_entry.id   687dceed470a7e37ff9a75cbca3bf226
#
_cell.length_a   1.000
_cell.length_b   1.000
_cell.length_c   1.000
_cell.angle_alpha   90.00
_cell.angle_beta   90.00
_cell.angle_gamma   90.00
#
_symmetry.space_group_name_H-M   'P 1'
#
loop_
_entity.id
_entity.type
_entity.pdbx_description
1 polymer ?
#
loop_
_entity_poly.entity_id
_entity_poly.type
_entity_poly.pdbx_seq_one_letter_code
_entity_poly.pdbx_strand_id
1 'polypeptide(L)'
;MIGDIRKNDMDLNLLKVFVSVANNKSISIAANELKCAQSNVTSRVKQLEKVLGLELFHRVPKGVILTSSGEKFYPQALEIIHKMESSIASLCEDKQISSLKIGSTDCNAVVRISPFLLKLHKDFPKMQLELFTGTTKDIMQLILDYKVDIAFISGEPTNDSLMILKKFEEEIAILEPQEENSPNVALSFKNGCVYDEFLKNYY
;
A
#
# COMPACT_ATOMS: atom_id res chain seq x y z
N MET A 1 -22.06 -23.29 3.71
CA MET A 1 -23.09 -22.95 2.70
C MET A 1 -22.91 -21.47 2.40
N ILE A 2 -22.34 -21.15 1.24
CA ILE A 2 -22.32 -19.78 0.72
C ILE A 2 -23.75 -19.53 0.26
N GLY A 3 -24.47 -18.64 0.98
CA GLY A 3 -25.82 -18.27 0.62
C GLY A 3 -25.87 -17.78 -0.83
N ASP A 4 -26.99 -17.98 -1.47
CA ASP A 4 -27.27 -17.59 -2.85
C ASP A 4 -26.97 -16.09 -3.05
N ILE A 5 -25.71 -15.79 -3.40
CA ILE A 5 -25.27 -14.41 -3.68
C ILE A 5 -26.03 -14.00 -4.93
N ARG A 6 -27.10 -13.24 -4.76
CA ARG A 6 -27.80 -12.63 -5.88
C ARG A 6 -26.79 -11.69 -6.57
N LYS A 7 -26.30 -12.10 -7.73
CA LYS A 7 -25.27 -11.40 -8.54
C LYS A 7 -25.59 -9.93 -8.83
N ASN A 8 -26.82 -9.49 -8.61
CA ASN A 8 -27.27 -8.12 -8.89
C ASN A 8 -27.09 -7.12 -7.73
N ASP A 9 -26.69 -7.56 -6.53
CA ASP A 9 -26.67 -6.69 -5.36
C ASP A 9 -25.26 -6.18 -5.00
N MET A 10 -24.22 -6.63 -5.72
CA MET A 10 -22.83 -6.24 -5.49
C MET A 10 -22.36 -5.30 -6.60
N ASP A 11 -22.09 -4.06 -6.24
CA ASP A 11 -21.51 -3.06 -7.15
C ASP A 11 -20.10 -2.62 -6.69
N LEU A 12 -19.33 -2.05 -7.60
CA LEU A 12 -17.97 -1.57 -7.31
C LEU A 12 -17.95 -0.48 -6.22
N ASN A 13 -19.04 0.32 -6.10
CA ASN A 13 -19.11 1.36 -5.10
C ASN A 13 -19.16 0.78 -3.69
N LEU A 14 -19.76 -0.39 -3.49
CA LEU A 14 -19.74 -1.06 -2.18
C LEU A 14 -18.31 -1.43 -1.79
N LEU A 15 -17.51 -1.94 -2.74
CA LEU A 15 -16.11 -2.26 -2.51
C LEU A 15 -15.27 -1.01 -2.22
N LYS A 16 -15.47 0.08 -2.98
CA LYS A 16 -14.78 1.35 -2.75
C LYS A 16 -15.10 1.93 -1.36
N VAL A 17 -16.35 1.88 -0.95
CA VAL A 17 -16.77 2.31 0.40
C VAL A 17 -16.12 1.43 1.47
N PHE A 18 -16.14 0.12 1.31
CA PHE A 18 -15.50 -0.82 2.25
C PHE A 18 -14.01 -0.52 2.41
N VAL A 19 -13.27 -0.39 1.30
CA VAL A 19 -11.83 -0.08 1.31
C VAL A 19 -11.55 1.28 1.95
N SER A 20 -12.33 2.32 1.63
CA SER A 20 -12.17 3.64 2.24
C SER A 20 -12.40 3.60 3.77
N VAL A 21 -13.42 2.90 4.24
CA VAL A 21 -13.68 2.72 5.69
C VAL A 21 -12.56 1.94 6.37
N ALA A 22 -12.04 0.90 5.73
CA ALA A 22 -10.93 0.09 6.26
C ALA A 22 -9.64 0.92 6.42
N ASN A 23 -9.29 1.70 5.40
CA ASN A 23 -8.11 2.57 5.40
C ASN A 23 -8.17 3.65 6.48
N ASN A 24 -9.32 4.31 6.59
CA ASN A 24 -9.52 5.42 7.52
C ASN A 24 -9.85 4.96 8.95
N LYS A 25 -10.19 3.68 9.15
CA LYS A 25 -10.68 3.13 10.43
C LYS A 25 -11.82 3.98 11.03
N SER A 26 -12.53 4.73 10.19
CA SER A 26 -13.54 5.71 10.58
C SER A 26 -14.56 5.93 9.46
N ILE A 27 -15.83 5.74 9.79
CA ILE A 27 -16.95 6.01 8.86
C ILE A 27 -17.03 7.51 8.52
N SER A 28 -16.75 8.38 9.48
CA SER A 28 -16.82 9.84 9.28
C SER A 28 -15.73 10.32 8.32
N ILE A 29 -14.50 9.84 8.47
CA ILE A 29 -13.38 10.23 7.61
C ILE A 29 -13.60 9.66 6.21
N ALA A 30 -14.02 8.40 6.09
CA ALA A 30 -14.37 7.79 4.80
C ALA A 30 -15.50 8.54 4.08
N ALA A 31 -16.51 9.01 4.81
CA ALA A 31 -17.59 9.81 4.24
C ALA A 31 -17.10 11.15 3.67
N ASN A 32 -16.18 11.81 4.36
CA ASN A 32 -15.55 13.04 3.87
C ASN A 32 -14.70 12.78 2.62
N GLU A 33 -13.88 11.72 2.62
CA GLU A 33 -13.08 11.30 1.47
C GLU A 33 -13.95 11.00 0.24
N LEU A 34 -15.05 10.26 0.45
CA LEU A 34 -15.99 9.88 -0.60
C LEU A 34 -17.00 10.99 -0.95
N LYS A 35 -16.94 12.15 -0.30
CA LYS A 35 -17.84 13.31 -0.48
C LYS A 35 -19.31 12.93 -0.37
N CYS A 36 -19.67 12.13 0.62
CA CYS A 36 -21.04 11.68 0.86
C CYS A 36 -21.41 11.70 2.35
N ALA A 37 -22.69 11.50 2.68
CA ALA A 37 -23.15 11.46 4.05
C ALA A 37 -22.70 10.18 4.78
N GLN A 38 -22.41 10.25 6.08
CA GLN A 38 -22.04 9.10 6.93
C GLN A 38 -23.12 7.99 6.92
N SER A 39 -24.40 8.40 6.87
CA SER A 39 -25.53 7.45 6.75
C SER A 39 -25.45 6.62 5.47
N ASN A 40 -24.99 7.22 4.36
CA ASN A 40 -24.80 6.54 3.09
C ASN A 40 -23.66 5.51 3.21
N VAL A 41 -22.50 5.90 3.76
CA VAL A 41 -21.37 4.98 4.01
C VAL A 41 -21.83 3.82 4.89
N THR A 42 -22.51 4.10 6.01
CA THR A 42 -23.03 3.06 6.91
C THR A 42 -24.00 2.11 6.22
N SER A 43 -24.92 2.64 5.40
CA SER A 43 -25.88 1.84 4.65
C SER A 43 -25.18 0.92 3.64
N ARG A 44 -24.19 1.44 2.91
CA ARG A 44 -23.44 0.67 1.91
C ARG A 44 -22.57 -0.42 2.54
N VAL A 45 -21.93 -0.15 3.69
CA VAL A 45 -21.20 -1.19 4.45
C VAL A 45 -22.17 -2.31 4.85
N LYS A 46 -23.32 -1.97 5.45
CA LYS A 46 -24.34 -2.97 5.82
C LYS A 46 -24.88 -3.74 4.62
N GLN A 47 -25.05 -3.09 3.47
CA GLN A 47 -25.47 -3.75 2.24
C GLN A 47 -24.42 -4.77 1.80
N LEU A 48 -23.13 -4.43 1.81
CA LEU A 48 -22.06 -5.36 1.46
C LEU A 48 -22.01 -6.55 2.42
N GLU A 49 -22.07 -6.30 3.73
CA GLU A 49 -22.09 -7.33 4.77
C GLU A 49 -23.30 -8.27 4.59
N LYS A 50 -24.46 -7.72 4.25
CA LYS A 50 -25.67 -8.50 3.94
C LYS A 50 -25.50 -9.39 2.69
N VAL A 51 -24.90 -8.86 1.63
CA VAL A 51 -24.62 -9.60 0.39
C VAL A 51 -23.66 -10.75 0.65
N LEU A 52 -22.62 -10.51 1.45
CA LEU A 52 -21.63 -11.53 1.79
C LEU A 52 -22.09 -12.49 2.91
N GLY A 53 -23.11 -12.11 3.67
CA GLY A 53 -23.56 -12.86 4.85
C GLY A 53 -22.56 -12.83 6.01
N LEU A 54 -21.65 -11.88 6.03
CA LEU A 54 -20.55 -11.77 6.98
C LEU A 54 -20.39 -10.33 7.47
N GLU A 55 -20.07 -10.15 8.76
CA GLU A 55 -19.62 -8.85 9.27
C GLU A 55 -18.17 -8.60 8.87
N LEU A 56 -17.90 -7.42 8.33
CA LEU A 56 -16.56 -7.01 7.88
C LEU A 56 -15.90 -6.05 8.87
N PHE A 57 -16.68 -5.39 9.73
CA PHE A 57 -16.18 -4.44 10.70
C PHE A 57 -16.70 -4.72 12.12
N HIS A 58 -15.82 -4.54 13.10
CA HIS A 58 -16.18 -4.35 14.51
C HIS A 58 -16.23 -2.87 14.84
N ARG A 59 -17.25 -2.45 15.60
CA ARG A 59 -17.30 -1.11 16.17
C ARG A 59 -16.44 -1.03 17.43
N VAL A 60 -15.61 -0.01 17.51
CA VAL A 60 -14.77 0.29 18.67
C VAL A 60 -15.00 1.73 19.12
N PRO A 61 -14.63 2.13 20.36
CA PRO A 61 -14.87 3.49 20.86
C PRO A 61 -14.27 4.60 19.98
N LYS A 62 -13.19 4.30 19.24
CA LYS A 62 -12.48 5.27 18.39
C LYS A 62 -12.71 5.05 16.90
N GLY A 63 -13.75 4.33 16.49
CA GLY A 63 -14.07 4.12 15.07
C GLY A 63 -14.46 2.68 14.73
N VAL A 64 -13.84 2.10 13.73
CA VAL A 64 -14.09 0.73 13.26
C VAL A 64 -12.77 0.02 12.98
N ILE A 65 -12.75 -1.30 13.18
CA ILE A 65 -11.63 -2.19 12.82
C ILE A 65 -12.18 -3.35 11.99
N LEU A 66 -11.36 -3.92 11.13
CA LEU A 66 -11.75 -5.10 10.36
C LEU A 66 -11.96 -6.31 11.26
N THR A 67 -12.94 -7.14 10.90
CA THR A 67 -13.06 -8.52 11.41
C THR A 67 -12.05 -9.42 10.68
N SER A 68 -11.87 -10.66 11.13
CA SER A 68 -11.06 -11.64 10.39
C SER A 68 -11.58 -11.89 8.96
N SER A 69 -12.89 -11.78 8.74
CA SER A 69 -13.50 -11.84 7.41
C SER A 69 -13.17 -10.60 6.60
N GLY A 70 -13.22 -9.42 7.25
CA GLY A 70 -12.84 -8.16 6.63
C GLY A 70 -11.37 -8.11 6.23
N GLU A 71 -10.46 -8.61 7.08
CA GLU A 71 -9.02 -8.70 6.77
C GLU A 71 -8.75 -9.61 5.56
N LYS A 72 -9.44 -10.73 5.45
CA LYS A 72 -9.32 -11.64 4.29
C LYS A 72 -9.93 -11.04 3.03
N PHE A 73 -11.01 -10.29 3.16
CA PHE A 73 -11.71 -9.71 2.02
C PHE A 73 -11.05 -8.42 1.50
N TYR A 74 -10.33 -7.69 2.35
CA TYR A 74 -9.71 -6.41 2.00
C TYR A 74 -8.78 -6.49 0.77
N PRO A 75 -7.79 -7.40 0.70
CA PRO A 75 -6.91 -7.50 -0.48
C PRO A 75 -7.68 -7.90 -1.74
N GLN A 76 -8.70 -8.74 -1.63
CA GLN A 76 -9.54 -9.15 -2.76
C GLN A 76 -10.37 -7.98 -3.30
N ALA A 77 -10.91 -7.14 -2.41
CA ALA A 77 -11.66 -5.95 -2.81
C ALA A 77 -10.76 -4.95 -3.54
N LEU A 78 -9.52 -4.75 -3.08
CA LEU A 78 -8.52 -3.91 -3.75
C LEU A 78 -8.19 -4.44 -5.15
N GLU A 79 -7.93 -5.73 -5.27
CA GLU A 79 -7.61 -6.37 -6.55
C GLU A 79 -8.75 -6.20 -7.58
N ILE A 80 -10.01 -6.40 -7.17
CA ILE A 80 -11.18 -6.21 -8.03
C ILE A 80 -11.28 -4.75 -8.50
N ILE A 81 -11.14 -3.79 -7.59
CA ILE A 81 -11.17 -2.36 -7.91
C ILE A 81 -10.07 -2.02 -8.92
N HIS A 82 -8.84 -2.42 -8.62
CA HIS A 82 -7.68 -2.16 -9.47
C HIS A 82 -7.84 -2.80 -10.85
N LYS A 83 -8.29 -4.06 -10.91
CA LYS A 83 -8.51 -4.77 -12.17
C LYS A 83 -9.53 -4.06 -13.05
N MET A 84 -10.61 -3.56 -12.47
CA MET A 84 -11.61 -2.81 -13.23
C MET A 84 -11.05 -1.47 -13.72
N GLU A 85 -10.35 -0.72 -12.86
CA GLU A 85 -9.76 0.56 -13.22
C GLU A 85 -8.69 0.41 -14.32
N SER A 86 -7.84 -0.60 -14.21
CA SER A 86 -6.82 -0.90 -15.23
C SER A 86 -7.44 -1.34 -16.55
N SER A 87 -8.55 -2.12 -16.51
CA SER A 87 -9.26 -2.52 -17.72
C SER A 87 -9.90 -1.34 -18.43
N ILE A 88 -10.47 -0.38 -17.70
CA ILE A 88 -11.01 0.86 -18.27
C ILE A 88 -9.87 1.71 -18.87
N ALA A 89 -8.74 1.82 -18.13
CA ALA A 89 -7.58 2.57 -18.60
C ALA A 89 -6.99 2.00 -19.91
N SER A 90 -6.98 0.68 -20.07
CA SER A 90 -6.46 0.00 -21.26
C SER A 90 -7.32 0.23 -22.53
N LEU A 91 -8.59 0.60 -22.37
CA LEU A 91 -9.48 0.93 -23.48
C LEU A 91 -9.26 2.36 -24.02
N CYS A 92 -8.52 3.18 -23.27
CA CYS A 92 -8.20 4.55 -23.66
C CYS A 92 -6.83 4.55 -24.35
N GLU A 93 -6.77 4.13 -25.62
CA GLU A 93 -5.54 3.93 -26.42
C GLU A 93 -4.64 5.17 -26.56
N ASP A 94 -5.12 6.37 -26.27
CA ASP A 94 -4.39 7.65 -26.48
C ASP A 94 -3.88 8.31 -25.19
N LYS A 95 -3.99 7.67 -24.03
CA LYS A 95 -3.45 8.27 -22.80
C LYS A 95 -1.97 7.91 -22.64
N GLN A 96 -1.09 8.82 -23.05
CA GLN A 96 0.26 8.90 -22.46
C GLN A 96 0.12 8.75 -20.94
N ILE A 97 0.98 7.92 -20.32
CA ILE A 97 1.03 7.78 -18.86
C ILE A 97 1.08 9.19 -18.28
N SER A 98 -0.02 9.61 -17.67
CA SER A 98 -0.16 10.98 -17.16
C SER A 98 0.39 11.13 -15.75
N SER A 99 0.51 10.03 -15.01
CA SER A 99 1.06 10.01 -13.64
C SER A 99 1.79 8.70 -13.38
N LEU A 100 2.83 8.77 -12.55
CA LEU A 100 3.56 7.61 -12.04
C LEU A 100 3.81 7.79 -10.54
N LYS A 101 3.36 6.82 -9.75
CA LYS A 101 3.52 6.79 -8.30
C LYS A 101 4.62 5.79 -7.94
N ILE A 102 5.64 6.27 -7.28
CA ILE A 102 6.84 5.50 -6.95
C ILE A 102 6.95 5.38 -5.44
N GLY A 103 7.07 4.16 -4.95
CA GLY A 103 7.45 3.88 -3.57
C GLY A 103 8.95 3.62 -3.46
N SER A 104 9.62 4.13 -2.45
CA SER A 104 11.05 3.87 -2.23
C SER A 104 11.40 3.87 -0.75
N THR A 105 12.38 3.05 -0.36
CA THR A 105 13.00 3.24 0.95
C THR A 105 13.75 4.56 0.98
N ASP A 106 13.84 5.18 2.17
CA ASP A 106 14.44 6.51 2.34
C ASP A 106 15.86 6.59 1.75
N CYS A 107 16.69 5.58 1.98
CA CYS A 107 18.06 5.53 1.45
C CYS A 107 18.07 5.46 -0.08
N ASN A 108 17.26 4.60 -0.68
CA ASN A 108 17.17 4.47 -2.14
C ASN A 108 16.61 5.74 -2.78
N ALA A 109 15.66 6.42 -2.13
CA ALA A 109 15.05 7.65 -2.63
C ALA A 109 16.12 8.72 -2.88
N VAL A 110 17.05 8.92 -1.93
CA VAL A 110 18.08 9.94 -2.04
C VAL A 110 19.15 9.58 -3.08
N VAL A 111 19.67 8.35 -3.03
CA VAL A 111 20.86 7.97 -3.79
C VAL A 111 20.52 7.56 -5.22
N ARG A 112 19.44 6.82 -5.42
CA ARG A 112 19.14 6.16 -6.71
C ARG A 112 17.95 6.75 -7.44
N ILE A 113 16.89 7.08 -6.71
CA ILE A 113 15.63 7.49 -7.32
C ILE A 113 15.66 8.95 -7.77
N SER A 114 16.30 9.84 -7.01
CA SER A 114 16.35 11.26 -7.36
C SER A 114 16.96 11.53 -8.75
N PRO A 115 18.12 10.94 -9.16
CA PRO A 115 18.64 11.09 -10.52
C PRO A 115 17.70 10.51 -11.58
N PHE A 116 17.03 9.38 -11.28
CA PHE A 116 16.05 8.77 -12.17
C PHE A 116 14.84 9.67 -12.40
N LEU A 117 14.28 10.27 -11.33
CA LEU A 117 13.14 11.20 -11.43
C LEU A 117 13.48 12.43 -12.25
N LEU A 118 14.69 12.98 -12.09
CA LEU A 118 15.14 14.13 -12.87
C LEU A 118 15.22 13.79 -14.37
N LYS A 119 15.73 12.60 -14.71
CA LYS A 119 15.75 12.13 -16.09
C LYS A 119 14.34 11.94 -16.64
N LEU A 120 13.48 11.23 -15.87
CA LEU A 120 12.11 10.95 -16.28
C LEU A 120 11.31 12.23 -16.50
N HIS A 121 11.47 13.23 -15.64
CA HIS A 121 10.82 14.53 -15.81
C HIS A 121 11.30 15.29 -17.05
N LYS A 122 12.59 15.18 -17.42
CA LYS A 122 13.11 15.75 -18.67
C LYS A 122 12.55 15.07 -19.89
N ASP A 123 12.46 13.73 -19.87
CA ASP A 123 11.97 12.93 -20.99
C ASP A 123 10.45 13.05 -21.15
N PHE A 124 9.72 13.23 -20.04
CA PHE A 124 8.25 13.30 -19.98
C PHE A 124 7.77 14.48 -19.12
N PRO A 125 7.94 15.74 -19.56
CA PRO A 125 7.69 16.93 -18.74
C PRO A 125 6.24 17.14 -18.33
N LYS A 126 5.28 16.48 -18.98
CA LYS A 126 3.84 16.53 -18.66
C LYS A 126 3.41 15.43 -17.70
N MET A 127 4.29 14.46 -17.40
CA MET A 127 3.98 13.36 -16.49
C MET A 127 4.02 13.86 -15.05
N GLN A 128 2.95 13.59 -14.30
CA GLN A 128 2.91 13.81 -12.85
C GLN A 128 3.68 12.70 -12.15
N LEU A 129 4.68 13.06 -11.35
CA LEU A 129 5.48 12.12 -10.58
C LEU A 129 5.18 12.30 -9.09
N GLU A 130 4.84 11.21 -8.42
CA GLU A 130 4.66 11.18 -6.97
C GLU A 130 5.66 10.20 -6.36
N LEU A 131 6.39 10.64 -5.33
CA LEU A 131 7.34 9.79 -4.58
C LEU A 131 6.87 9.61 -3.15
N PHE A 132 6.71 8.36 -2.76
CA PHE A 132 6.39 7.94 -1.39
C PHE A 132 7.63 7.31 -0.78
N THR A 133 8.03 7.74 0.42
CA THR A 133 9.19 7.17 1.12
C THR A 133 8.82 6.56 2.46
N GLY A 134 9.60 5.57 2.90
CA GLY A 134 9.37 4.90 4.17
C GLY A 134 10.28 3.68 4.35
N THR A 135 9.94 2.82 5.31
CA THR A 135 10.62 1.53 5.49
C THR A 135 10.22 0.54 4.38
N THR A 136 11.01 -0.52 4.19
CA THR A 136 10.63 -1.61 3.27
C THR A 136 9.21 -2.12 3.53
N LYS A 137 8.83 -2.28 4.81
CA LYS A 137 7.49 -2.72 5.19
C LYS A 137 6.41 -1.73 4.77
N ASP A 138 6.63 -0.42 4.96
CA ASP A 138 5.67 0.61 4.57
C ASP A 138 5.49 0.62 3.05
N ILE A 139 6.58 0.55 2.29
CA ILE A 139 6.54 0.56 0.83
C ILE A 139 5.92 -0.72 0.27
N MET A 140 6.20 -1.88 0.89
CA MET A 140 5.54 -3.13 0.54
C MET A 140 4.03 -3.04 0.72
N GLN A 141 3.56 -2.40 1.79
CA GLN A 141 2.13 -2.21 2.00
C GLN A 141 1.52 -1.28 0.95
N LEU A 142 2.22 -0.20 0.56
CA LEU A 142 1.74 0.72 -0.47
C LEU A 142 1.58 0.05 -1.84
N ILE A 143 2.52 -0.83 -2.25
CA ILE A 143 2.41 -1.55 -3.53
C ILE A 143 1.29 -2.59 -3.49
N LEU A 144 1.12 -3.32 -2.38
CA LEU A 144 0.04 -4.28 -2.20
C LEU A 144 -1.34 -3.62 -2.13
N ASP A 145 -1.41 -2.38 -1.65
CA ASP A 145 -2.63 -1.56 -1.62
C ASP A 145 -2.89 -0.81 -2.94
N TYR A 146 -2.08 -1.06 -3.99
CA TYR A 146 -2.15 -0.35 -5.28
C TYR A 146 -2.05 1.18 -5.16
N LYS A 147 -1.38 1.68 -4.11
CA LYS A 147 -1.14 3.11 -3.88
C LYS A 147 0.09 3.63 -4.60
N VAL A 148 0.99 2.74 -5.02
CA VAL A 148 2.13 3.02 -5.87
C VAL A 148 2.17 2.02 -7.03
N ASP A 149 2.71 2.45 -8.16
CA ASP A 149 2.78 1.65 -9.39
C ASP A 149 4.05 0.79 -9.44
N ILE A 150 5.14 1.30 -8.85
CA ILE A 150 6.43 0.64 -8.76
C ILE A 150 7.06 0.90 -7.40
N ALA A 151 7.78 -0.09 -6.88
CA ALA A 151 8.44 0.00 -5.59
C ALA A 151 9.94 -0.35 -5.69
N PHE A 152 10.77 0.45 -5.01
CA PHE A 152 12.19 0.19 -4.79
C PHE A 152 12.40 -0.09 -3.32
N ILE A 153 12.73 -1.32 -3.00
CA ILE A 153 12.90 -1.80 -1.63
C ILE A 153 14.29 -2.41 -1.44
N SER A 154 14.74 -2.50 -0.21
CA SER A 154 15.90 -3.29 0.17
C SER A 154 15.43 -4.66 0.68
N GLY A 155 16.16 -5.72 0.34
CA GLY A 155 15.76 -7.11 0.61
C GLY A 155 14.79 -7.68 -0.42
N GLU A 156 14.36 -8.90 -0.21
CA GLU A 156 13.44 -9.59 -1.12
C GLU A 156 11.97 -9.39 -0.69
N PRO A 157 11.04 -9.22 -1.66
CA PRO A 157 9.62 -9.17 -1.32
C PRO A 157 9.16 -10.53 -0.82
N THR A 158 8.36 -10.53 0.24
CA THR A 158 7.82 -11.75 0.88
C THR A 158 6.46 -12.17 0.32
N ASN A 159 5.98 -11.49 -0.72
CA ASN A 159 4.65 -11.73 -1.29
C ASN A 159 4.75 -12.14 -2.76
N ASP A 160 4.24 -13.33 -3.09
CA ASP A 160 4.29 -13.93 -4.42
C ASP A 160 3.44 -13.21 -5.48
N SER A 161 2.56 -12.31 -5.08
CA SER A 161 1.77 -11.48 -6.01
C SER A 161 2.59 -10.34 -6.63
N LEU A 162 3.81 -10.10 -6.17
CA LEU A 162 4.69 -9.06 -6.66
C LEU A 162 5.70 -9.62 -7.67
N MET A 163 5.83 -8.95 -8.80
CA MET A 163 6.83 -9.28 -9.81
C MET A 163 8.11 -8.45 -9.58
N ILE A 164 9.23 -9.14 -9.45
CA ILE A 164 10.54 -8.50 -9.37
C ILE A 164 10.98 -8.13 -10.80
N LEU A 165 11.06 -6.86 -11.11
CA LEU A 165 11.49 -6.35 -12.41
C LEU A 165 13.01 -6.37 -12.54
N LYS A 166 13.73 -6.04 -11.46
CA LYS A 166 15.19 -5.98 -11.44
C LYS A 166 15.73 -6.09 -10.02
N LYS A 167 16.88 -6.79 -9.86
CA LYS A 167 17.66 -6.83 -8.62
C LYS A 167 18.96 -6.05 -8.80
N PHE A 168 19.38 -5.37 -7.73
CA PHE A 168 20.66 -4.68 -7.62
C PHE A 168 21.37 -5.22 -6.37
N GLU A 169 22.63 -5.51 -6.49
CA GLU A 169 23.45 -5.91 -5.34
C GLU A 169 23.91 -4.67 -4.58
N GLU A 170 23.94 -4.76 -3.25
CA GLU A 170 24.42 -3.72 -2.34
C GLU A 170 25.40 -4.32 -1.34
N GLU A 171 26.52 -3.63 -1.13
CA GLU A 171 27.43 -3.95 -0.03
C GLU A 171 26.94 -3.27 1.25
N ILE A 172 26.86 -4.03 2.32
CA ILE A 172 26.51 -3.54 3.66
C ILE A 172 27.79 -3.51 4.49
N ALA A 173 28.12 -2.35 5.04
CA ALA A 173 29.23 -2.18 5.96
C ALA A 173 28.73 -1.84 7.37
N ILE A 174 29.31 -2.49 8.36
CA ILE A 174 29.12 -2.11 9.77
C ILE A 174 30.26 -1.17 10.12
N LEU A 175 29.90 0.01 10.65
CA LEU A 175 30.86 1.00 11.12
C LEU A 175 31.05 0.83 12.62
N GLU A 176 32.29 0.62 13.03
CA GLU A 176 32.69 0.53 14.44
C GLU A 176 33.49 1.77 14.83
N PRO A 177 33.32 2.28 16.06
CA PRO A 177 34.15 3.37 16.55
C PRO A 177 35.59 2.93 16.70
N GLN A 178 36.55 3.83 16.46
CA GLN A 178 37.98 3.54 16.58
C GLN A 178 38.47 3.58 18.04
N GLU A 179 37.67 4.08 18.97
CA GLU A 179 38.06 4.22 20.39
C GLU A 179 37.79 2.90 21.14
N GLU A 180 38.81 2.36 21.82
CA GLU A 180 38.74 1.11 22.61
C GLU A 180 37.72 1.14 23.77
N ASN A 181 37.32 2.31 24.25
CA ASN A 181 36.38 2.51 25.38
C ASN A 181 34.98 2.93 24.93
N SER A 182 34.61 2.70 23.69
CA SER A 182 33.25 3.01 23.21
C SER A 182 32.21 2.13 23.90
N PRO A 183 31.04 2.68 24.25
CA PRO A 183 29.99 1.88 24.84
C PRO A 183 29.57 0.78 23.87
N ASN A 184 29.32 -0.42 24.39
CA ASN A 184 28.85 -1.56 23.59
C ASN A 184 27.37 -1.37 23.22
N VAL A 185 27.11 -0.40 22.31
CA VAL A 185 25.77 0.00 21.86
C VAL A 185 25.74 -0.02 20.33
N ALA A 186 24.83 -0.82 19.78
CA ALA A 186 24.54 -0.81 18.36
C ALA A 186 23.44 0.22 18.03
N LEU A 187 23.73 1.09 17.05
CA LEU A 187 22.75 2.04 16.51
C LEU A 187 22.18 1.46 15.22
N SER A 188 20.85 1.39 15.16
CA SER A 188 20.14 0.85 14.02
C SER A 188 19.00 1.78 13.60
N PHE A 189 18.36 1.43 12.49
CA PHE A 189 17.17 2.11 12.00
C PHE A 189 15.92 1.64 12.76
N LYS A 190 14.80 2.33 12.54
CA LYS A 190 13.50 1.93 13.13
C LYS A 190 13.02 0.57 12.62
N ASN A 191 12.13 -0.07 13.37
CA ASN A 191 11.51 -1.34 13.01
C ASN A 191 10.91 -1.34 11.60
N GLY A 192 11.11 -2.45 10.87
CA GLY A 192 10.67 -2.60 9.48
C GLY A 192 11.71 -2.18 8.43
N CYS A 193 12.91 -1.81 8.88
CA CYS A 193 14.06 -1.60 8.02
C CYS A 193 14.87 -2.91 7.92
N VAL A 194 15.22 -3.33 6.72
CA VAL A 194 16.02 -4.53 6.47
C VAL A 194 17.40 -4.46 7.14
N TYR A 195 18.00 -3.28 7.22
CA TYR A 195 19.28 -3.08 7.89
C TYR A 195 19.20 -3.26 9.42
N ASP A 196 18.05 -2.95 10.04
CA ASP A 196 17.81 -3.24 11.45
C ASP A 196 17.72 -4.75 11.71
N GLU A 197 17.02 -5.47 10.84
CA GLU A 197 16.94 -6.94 10.90
C GLU A 197 18.31 -7.59 10.66
N PHE A 198 19.08 -7.08 9.71
CA PHE A 198 20.44 -7.55 9.44
C PHE A 198 21.33 -7.39 10.68
N LEU A 199 21.32 -6.20 11.30
CA LEU A 199 22.12 -5.91 12.49
C LEU A 199 21.75 -6.81 13.68
N LYS A 200 20.45 -7.03 13.92
CA LYS A 200 19.94 -7.94 14.97
C LYS A 200 20.33 -9.40 14.77
N ASN A 201 20.53 -9.82 13.55
CA ASN A 201 20.97 -11.19 13.22
C ASN A 201 22.49 -11.32 13.24
N TYR A 202 23.22 -10.23 13.18
CA TYR A 202 24.69 -10.21 13.20
C TYR A 202 25.26 -10.31 14.62
N TYR A 203 24.56 -9.72 15.61
CA TYR A 203 24.89 -9.78 17.04
C TYR A 203 23.96 -10.73 17.79
#